data_7de61889c8df5249a5c1ba96b2aea315
#
_entry.id   7de61889c8df5249a5c1ba96b2aea315
#
_cell.length_a   1.000
_cell.length_b   1.000
_cell.length_c   1.000
_cell.angle_alpha   90.00
_cell.angle_beta   90.00
_cell.angle_gamma   90.00
#
_symmetry.space_group_name_H-M   'P 1'
#
loop_
_entity.id
_entity.type
_entity.pdbx_description
1 polymer ?
#
loop_
_entity_poly.entity_id
_entity_poly.type
_entity_poly.pdbx_seq_one_letter_code
_entity_poly.pdbx_strand_id
1 'polypeptide(L)'
;DIVITQSTAIMSASPGEKVTISCSASSSVSYMYWYQQKPGSSPKPWIYRTSNLASGVPARFSGSGSGTSYSLTISSMEAEDAATYYCQQYQTFGGGTKLEIK
;
A
#
# COMPACT_ATOMS: atom_id res chain seq x y z
N ASP A 1 18.12 9.91 -8.54
CA ASP A 1 16.69 9.62 -8.56
C ASP A 1 16.39 8.37 -7.73
N ILE A 2 15.25 8.38 -7.08
CA ILE A 2 14.81 7.23 -6.28
C ILE A 2 13.93 6.33 -7.15
N VAL A 3 14.20 5.02 -7.11
CA VAL A 3 13.35 4.02 -7.73
C VAL A 3 12.57 3.33 -6.63
N ILE A 4 11.26 3.22 -6.81
CA ILE A 4 10.38 2.56 -5.86
C ILE A 4 9.87 1.28 -6.49
N THR A 5 10.04 0.16 -5.79
CA THR A 5 9.70 -1.16 -6.29
C THR A 5 8.68 -1.84 -5.39
N GLN A 6 7.61 -2.33 -6.00
CA GLN A 6 6.66 -3.22 -5.36
C GLN A 6 6.83 -4.57 -6.02
N SER A 7 7.43 -5.52 -5.30
CA SER A 7 7.89 -6.78 -5.87
C SER A 7 6.75 -7.72 -6.28
N THR A 8 5.57 -7.55 -5.71
CA THR A 8 4.41 -8.37 -6.03
C THR A 8 3.42 -7.56 -6.83
N ALA A 9 3.22 -7.93 -8.11
CA ALA A 9 2.31 -7.19 -8.98
C ALA A 9 0.84 -7.52 -8.70
N ILE A 10 0.56 -8.78 -8.38
CA ILE A 10 -0.80 -9.27 -8.11
C ILE A 10 -0.74 -10.22 -6.93
N MET A 11 -1.68 -10.07 -5.99
CA MET A 11 -1.83 -11.03 -4.90
C MET A 11 -3.31 -11.23 -4.60
N SER A 12 -3.63 -12.38 -4.01
CA SER A 12 -5.00 -12.72 -3.67
C SER A 12 -5.08 -13.12 -2.20
N ALA A 13 -6.18 -12.80 -1.56
CA ALA A 13 -6.41 -13.14 -0.17
C ALA A 13 -7.87 -13.50 0.05
N SER A 14 -8.10 -14.45 0.96
CA SER A 14 -9.45 -14.80 1.38
C SER A 14 -9.92 -13.85 2.47
N PRO A 15 -11.25 -13.66 2.63
CA PRO A 15 -11.76 -12.87 3.75
C PRO A 15 -11.20 -13.38 5.07
N GLY A 16 -10.79 -12.46 5.93
CA GLY A 16 -10.24 -12.77 7.23
C GLY A 16 -8.74 -12.99 7.28
N GLU A 17 -8.08 -13.14 6.14
CA GLU A 17 -6.63 -13.31 6.12
C GLU A 17 -5.90 -12.01 6.38
N LYS A 18 -4.71 -12.11 6.96
CA LYS A 18 -3.79 -10.99 7.10
C LYS A 18 -3.05 -10.79 5.77
N VAL A 19 -2.99 -9.56 5.30
CA VAL A 19 -2.32 -9.21 4.04
C VAL A 19 -1.23 -8.20 4.32
N THR A 20 -0.06 -8.41 3.71
CA THR A 20 1.04 -7.45 3.77
C THR A 20 1.52 -7.14 2.36
N ILE A 21 1.50 -5.86 2.01
CA ILE A 21 1.98 -5.38 0.73
C ILE A 21 3.29 -4.63 0.98
N SER A 22 4.34 -5.04 0.29
CA SER A 22 5.68 -4.51 0.51
C SER A 22 6.10 -3.52 -0.56
N CYS A 23 6.93 -2.56 -0.15
CA CYS A 23 7.44 -1.52 -1.01
C CYS A 23 8.88 -1.25 -0.61
N SER A 24 9.77 -1.13 -1.59
CA SER A 24 11.17 -0.81 -1.32
C SER A 24 11.62 0.38 -2.15
N ALA A 25 12.56 1.14 -1.61
CA ALA A 25 13.15 2.28 -2.28
C ALA A 25 14.63 1.99 -2.54
N SER A 26 15.15 2.51 -3.65
CA SER A 26 16.55 2.31 -4.05
C SER A 26 17.53 2.99 -3.10
N SER A 27 17.08 3.99 -2.36
CA SER A 27 17.86 4.63 -1.31
C SER A 27 16.94 5.01 -0.16
N SER A 28 17.55 5.28 0.99
CA SER A 28 16.78 5.55 2.21
C SER A 28 15.90 6.80 2.06
N VAL A 29 14.67 6.69 2.51
CA VAL A 29 13.72 7.80 2.52
C VAL A 29 13.14 7.96 3.92
N SER A 30 12.58 9.16 4.20
CA SER A 30 12.08 9.46 5.54
C SER A 30 10.66 8.92 5.75
N TYR A 31 9.86 8.88 4.69
CA TYR A 31 8.45 8.49 4.77
C TYR A 31 8.07 7.71 3.53
N MET A 32 6.96 6.96 3.64
CA MET A 32 6.30 6.38 2.49
C MET A 32 4.81 6.71 2.56
N TYR A 33 4.23 7.01 1.41
CA TYR A 33 2.81 7.31 1.27
C TYR A 33 2.16 6.19 0.49
N TRP A 34 0.90 5.86 0.81
CA TRP A 34 0.17 4.79 0.14
C TRP A 34 -1.14 5.33 -0.42
N TYR A 35 -1.52 4.82 -1.59
CA TYR A 35 -2.76 5.17 -2.26
C TYR A 35 -3.54 3.91 -2.58
N GLN A 36 -4.87 4.02 -2.52
CA GLN A 36 -5.76 2.94 -2.95
C GLN A 36 -6.47 3.40 -4.21
N GLN A 37 -6.48 2.55 -5.25
CA GLN A 37 -7.20 2.83 -6.48
C GLN A 37 -8.10 1.66 -6.84
N LYS A 38 -9.37 1.95 -7.06
CA LYS A 38 -10.33 0.98 -7.58
C LYS A 38 -10.60 1.26 -9.05
N PRO A 39 -11.02 0.24 -9.83
CA PRO A 39 -11.27 0.44 -11.26
C PRO A 39 -12.25 1.59 -11.52
N GLY A 40 -11.92 2.43 -12.49
CA GLY A 40 -12.76 3.55 -12.86
C GLY A 40 -12.65 4.78 -11.97
N SER A 41 -11.78 4.77 -10.98
CA SER A 41 -11.60 5.89 -10.05
C SER A 41 -10.16 6.31 -9.97
N SER A 42 -9.93 7.56 -9.54
CA SER A 42 -8.59 8.06 -9.26
C SER A 42 -8.06 7.46 -7.97
N PRO A 43 -6.72 7.37 -7.82
CA PRO A 43 -6.14 6.92 -6.56
C PRO A 43 -6.56 7.83 -5.41
N LYS A 44 -6.86 7.23 -4.27
CA LYS A 44 -7.20 7.95 -3.05
C LYS A 44 -6.07 7.87 -2.05
N PRO A 45 -5.73 8.96 -1.33
CA PRO A 45 -4.77 8.87 -0.24
C PRO A 45 -5.25 7.84 0.78
N TRP A 46 -4.38 6.94 1.17
CA TRP A 46 -4.75 5.85 2.08
C TRP A 46 -3.96 5.88 3.37
N ILE A 47 -2.62 5.96 3.25
CA ILE A 47 -1.73 6.10 4.40
C ILE A 47 -0.74 7.21 4.07
N TYR A 48 -0.50 8.11 5.03
CA TYR A 48 0.47 9.17 4.84
C TYR A 48 1.53 9.12 5.95
N ARG A 49 2.74 9.54 5.58
CA ARG A 49 3.90 9.55 6.49
C ARG A 49 4.10 8.20 7.16
N THR A 50 4.13 7.14 6.35
CA THR A 50 4.44 5.77 6.74
C THR A 50 3.33 5.06 7.49
N SER A 51 2.72 5.67 8.52
CA SER A 51 1.83 4.94 9.43
C SER A 51 0.52 5.64 9.77
N ASN A 52 0.26 6.82 9.21
CA ASN A 52 -0.96 7.57 9.54
C ASN A 52 -2.06 7.27 8.55
N LEU A 53 -3.20 6.83 9.03
CA LEU A 53 -4.34 6.54 8.17
C LEU A 53 -5.02 7.84 7.73
N ALA A 54 -5.36 7.91 6.44
CA ALA A 54 -6.14 9.02 5.92
C ALA A 54 -7.57 8.95 6.47
N SER A 55 -8.29 10.08 6.36
CA SER A 55 -9.67 10.14 6.84
C SER A 55 -10.55 9.09 6.15
N GLY A 56 -11.30 8.35 6.93
CA GLY A 56 -12.21 7.33 6.41
C GLY A 56 -11.59 5.96 6.17
N VAL A 57 -10.28 5.81 6.36
CA VAL A 57 -9.64 4.52 6.18
C VAL A 57 -9.91 3.63 7.40
N PRO A 58 -10.38 2.38 7.18
CA PRO A 58 -10.69 1.49 8.30
C PRO A 58 -9.48 1.17 9.16
N ALA A 59 -9.71 0.96 10.45
CA ALA A 59 -8.65 0.70 11.42
C ALA A 59 -7.91 -0.62 11.19
N ARG A 60 -8.43 -1.51 10.35
CA ARG A 60 -7.75 -2.76 10.02
C ARG A 60 -6.50 -2.54 9.16
N PHE A 61 -6.35 -1.36 8.56
CA PHE A 61 -5.16 -0.99 7.81
C PHE A 61 -4.10 -0.43 8.73
N SER A 62 -2.85 -0.71 8.43
CA SER A 62 -1.71 -0.11 9.11
C SER A 62 -0.53 -0.01 8.16
N GLY A 63 0.37 0.92 8.45
CA GLY A 63 1.59 1.08 7.69
C GLY A 63 2.79 1.08 8.61
N SER A 64 3.91 0.61 8.11
CA SER A 64 5.15 0.59 8.87
C SER A 64 6.35 0.59 7.93
N GLY A 65 7.53 0.73 8.50
CA GLY A 65 8.77 0.64 7.77
C GLY A 65 9.71 1.78 8.07
N SER A 66 10.90 1.68 7.53
CA SER A 66 11.94 2.70 7.66
C SER A 66 13.03 2.47 6.62
N GLY A 67 13.81 3.50 6.35
CA GLY A 67 14.94 3.39 5.44
C GLY A 67 14.49 3.09 4.02
N THR A 68 14.72 1.87 3.57
CA THR A 68 14.40 1.44 2.21
C THR A 68 13.25 0.43 2.16
N SER A 69 12.69 0.03 3.28
CA SER A 69 11.71 -1.05 3.34
C SER A 69 10.44 -0.59 4.07
N TYR A 70 9.30 -0.66 3.39
CA TYR A 70 8.02 -0.21 3.91
C TYR A 70 6.93 -1.21 3.58
N SER A 71 5.87 -1.22 4.37
CA SER A 71 4.75 -2.12 4.13
C SER A 71 3.42 -1.52 4.56
N LEU A 72 2.36 -1.98 3.88
CA LEU A 72 0.97 -1.74 4.24
C LEU A 72 0.40 -3.09 4.64
N THR A 73 -0.28 -3.14 5.77
CA THR A 73 -0.84 -4.39 6.30
C THR A 73 -2.33 -4.24 6.53
N ILE A 74 -3.08 -5.27 6.16
CA ILE A 74 -4.49 -5.40 6.49
C ILE A 74 -4.59 -6.55 7.48
N SER A 75 -5.11 -6.28 8.69
CA SER A 75 -5.15 -7.30 9.73
C SER A 75 -6.14 -8.43 9.40
N SER A 76 -7.23 -8.10 8.72
CA SER A 76 -8.25 -9.08 8.34
C SER A 76 -8.90 -8.61 7.05
N MET A 77 -8.60 -9.30 5.95
CA MET A 77 -9.06 -8.93 4.60
C MET A 77 -10.58 -8.91 4.51
N GLU A 78 -11.10 -7.88 3.83
CA GLU A 78 -12.53 -7.81 3.48
C GLU A 78 -12.66 -7.59 1.99
N ALA A 79 -13.81 -7.96 1.44
CA ALA A 79 -14.03 -7.86 -0.01
C ALA A 79 -13.84 -6.43 -0.53
N GLU A 80 -14.22 -5.43 0.24
CA GLU A 80 -14.09 -4.03 -0.16
C GLU A 80 -12.63 -3.56 -0.23
N ASP A 81 -11.70 -4.34 0.32
CA ASP A 81 -10.28 -4.00 0.27
C ASP A 81 -9.62 -4.39 -1.05
N ALA A 82 -10.33 -5.09 -1.92
CA ALA A 82 -9.83 -5.45 -3.25
C ALA A 82 -9.64 -4.18 -4.07
N ALA A 83 -8.39 -3.88 -4.41
CA ALA A 83 -8.00 -2.65 -5.10
C ALA A 83 -6.53 -2.76 -5.49
N THR A 84 -6.02 -1.74 -6.17
CA THR A 84 -4.59 -1.62 -6.41
C THR A 84 -4.01 -0.63 -5.41
N TYR A 85 -2.91 -1.01 -4.77
CA TYR A 85 -2.25 -0.18 -3.77
C TYR A 85 -0.90 0.27 -4.29
N TYR A 86 -0.67 1.57 -4.26
CA TYR A 86 0.59 2.18 -4.72
C TYR A 86 1.30 2.82 -3.55
N CYS A 87 2.60 2.61 -3.46
CA CYS A 87 3.44 3.38 -2.56
C CYS A 87 4.09 4.53 -3.34
N GLN A 88 4.35 5.62 -2.65
CA GLN A 88 4.86 6.85 -3.27
C GLN A 88 5.80 7.57 -2.31
N GLN A 89 6.88 8.09 -2.87
CA GLN A 89 7.75 9.04 -2.16
C GLN A 89 8.08 10.17 -3.13
N TYR A 90 7.90 11.41 -2.68
CA TYR A 90 7.98 12.60 -3.52
C TYR A 90 7.00 12.46 -4.70
N GLN A 91 7.50 12.48 -5.93
CA GLN A 91 6.67 12.31 -7.13
C GLN A 91 6.85 10.94 -7.77
N THR A 92 7.52 10.02 -7.07
CA THR A 92 7.81 8.69 -7.59
C THR A 92 6.87 7.68 -6.98
N PHE A 93 6.17 6.92 -7.83
CA PHE A 93 5.27 5.85 -7.41
C PHE A 93 5.89 4.49 -7.69
N GLY A 94 5.56 3.52 -6.86
CA GLY A 94 5.79 2.12 -7.17
C GLY A 94 4.88 1.67 -8.30
N GLY A 95 5.12 0.48 -8.82
CA GLY A 95 4.33 -0.06 -9.92
C GLY A 95 2.92 -0.48 -9.54
N GLY A 96 2.65 -0.54 -8.24
CA GLY A 96 1.35 -0.96 -7.73
C GLY A 96 1.28 -2.45 -7.45
N THR A 97 0.45 -2.80 -6.48
CA THR A 97 0.11 -4.19 -6.16
C THR A 97 -1.40 -4.31 -6.24
N LYS A 98 -1.88 -5.13 -7.19
CA LYS A 98 -3.30 -5.40 -7.29
C LYS A 98 -3.66 -6.49 -6.31
N LEU A 99 -4.52 -6.15 -5.36
CA LEU A 99 -5.00 -7.07 -4.33
C LEU A 99 -6.38 -7.56 -4.71
N GLU A 100 -6.50 -8.86 -4.91
CA GLU A 100 -7.75 -9.49 -5.30
C GLU A 100 -8.31 -10.30 -4.14
N ILE A 101 -9.64 -10.36 -4.08
CA ILE A 101 -10.32 -11.22 -3.10
C ILE A 101 -10.48 -12.60 -3.71
N LYS A 102 -10.20 -13.63 -2.93
CA LYS A 102 -10.41 -15.01 -3.33
C LYS A 102 -11.87 -15.42 -3.23
#